data_468a95cd8ee8b76f7ea31d4d70f0bfee
#
_entry.id   468a95cd8ee8b76f7ea31d4d70f0bfee
#
_cell.length_a   1.000
_cell.length_b   1.000
_cell.length_c   1.000
_cell.angle_alpha   90.00
_cell.angle_beta   90.00
_cell.angle_gamma   90.00
#
_symmetry.space_group_name_H-M   'P 1'
#
loop_
_entity.id
_entity.type
_entity.pdbx_description
1 polymer ?
#
loop_
_entity_poly.entity_id
_entity_poly.type
_entity_poly.pdbx_seq_one_letter_code
_entity_poly.pdbx_strand_id
1 'polypeptide(L)'
;MRFIDPRTDFAFKKIFGSPEGLEPLRSFIEAVMDLHGSERLAELQIVDPYQPGQVSVLKRSYLDVKCSDLNGRKFLIEMQVEPVKEFAKRVVYNAAKAYVGQLERGESYLALTQVVAISICDFVMFPEFEHYLSEHMVRETLSSKSYLDEVRYYFLELPKFEKDEAALTTAIDKWAFSLRSARSLEQVPKALSDEPFATALHIADWARLSPKEWEEYDWALVYLQDERGKIDFAFEKGFAMGRAEGAAKRKAAEAKGRAESILAVLEARGFVLDELARQRMLDTTEIETLEQWLRAAVLVNSVDELFKR
;
A
#
# COMPACT_ATOMS: atom_id res chain seq x y z
N MET A 1 -15.96 -7.09 26.05
CA MET A 1 -15.84 -5.76 25.42
C MET A 1 -15.58 -5.98 23.94
N ARG A 2 -16.07 -5.13 23.06
CA ARG A 2 -15.71 -5.20 21.63
C ARG A 2 -15.31 -3.80 21.18
N PHE A 3 -14.32 -3.70 20.33
CA PHE A 3 -13.83 -2.42 19.83
C PHE A 3 -14.10 -2.30 18.34
N ILE A 4 -14.40 -1.09 17.88
CA ILE A 4 -14.49 -0.78 16.45
C ILE A 4 -13.10 -0.88 15.81
N ASP A 5 -13.06 -1.21 14.53
CA ASP A 5 -11.82 -1.33 13.78
C ASP A 5 -11.25 0.06 13.48
N PRO A 6 -10.11 0.45 14.10
CA PRO A 6 -9.51 1.79 13.89
C PRO A 6 -9.08 2.07 12.45
N ARG A 7 -9.01 1.04 11.60
CA ARG A 7 -8.63 1.16 10.20
C ARG A 7 -9.78 1.63 9.31
N THR A 8 -11.01 1.62 9.82
CA THR A 8 -12.14 2.25 9.10
C THR A 8 -12.08 3.77 9.21
N ASP A 9 -12.48 4.46 8.15
CA ASP A 9 -12.53 5.93 8.11
C ASP A 9 -13.34 6.50 9.30
N PHE A 10 -14.49 5.90 9.59
CA PHE A 10 -15.33 6.28 10.72
C PHE A 10 -14.61 6.16 12.07
N ALA A 11 -14.04 4.98 12.35
CA ALA A 11 -13.41 4.73 13.65
C ALA A 11 -12.15 5.58 13.84
N PHE A 12 -11.34 5.74 12.78
CA PHE A 12 -10.16 6.58 12.82
C PHE A 12 -10.50 8.03 13.16
N LYS A 13 -11.48 8.60 12.48
CA LYS A 13 -11.97 9.96 12.75
C LYS A 13 -12.60 10.08 14.14
N LYS A 14 -13.31 9.07 14.61
CA LYS A 14 -13.87 9.08 15.96
C LYS A 14 -12.79 9.06 17.04
N ILE A 15 -11.74 8.23 16.88
CA ILE A 15 -10.67 8.07 17.87
C ILE A 15 -9.74 9.29 17.89
N PHE A 16 -9.36 9.82 16.71
CA PHE A 16 -8.33 10.85 16.59
C PHE A 16 -8.86 12.23 16.15
N GLY A 17 -10.02 12.29 15.53
CA GLY A 17 -10.61 13.53 15.00
C GLY A 17 -11.70 14.13 15.88
N SER A 18 -12.03 13.52 17.02
CA SER A 18 -13.02 14.04 17.97
C SER A 18 -12.36 14.90 19.08
N PRO A 19 -13.12 15.78 19.75
CA PRO A 19 -12.60 16.52 20.91
C PRO A 19 -12.10 15.60 22.03
N GLU A 20 -12.73 14.47 22.27
CA GLU A 20 -12.29 13.46 23.26
C GLU A 20 -10.99 12.77 22.84
N GLY A 21 -10.71 12.71 21.54
CA GLY A 21 -9.54 12.09 20.95
C GLY A 21 -8.28 12.97 20.91
N LEU A 22 -8.31 14.20 21.42
CA LEU A 22 -7.16 15.12 21.36
C LEU A 22 -5.92 14.59 22.08
N GLU A 23 -6.06 14.00 23.27
CA GLU A 23 -4.93 13.40 24.00
C GLU A 23 -4.38 12.13 23.32
N PRO A 24 -5.23 11.17 22.87
CA PRO A 24 -4.81 10.12 21.97
C PRO A 24 -4.07 10.62 20.74
N LEU A 25 -4.59 11.61 20.03
CA LEU A 25 -3.98 12.20 18.85
C LEU A 25 -2.61 12.81 19.14
N ARG A 26 -2.51 13.59 20.20
CA ARG A 26 -1.24 14.20 20.65
C ARG A 26 -0.19 13.14 20.92
N SER A 27 -0.53 12.15 21.73
CA SER A 27 0.37 11.05 22.07
C SER A 27 0.79 10.23 20.86
N PHE A 28 -0.12 10.01 19.90
CA PHE A 28 0.19 9.33 18.67
C PHE A 28 1.22 10.11 17.85
N ILE A 29 1.01 11.41 17.62
CA ILE A 29 1.95 12.27 16.88
C ILE A 29 3.31 12.30 17.59
N GLU A 30 3.34 12.50 18.91
CA GLU A 30 4.57 12.49 19.70
C GLU A 30 5.33 11.16 19.58
N ALA A 31 4.61 10.03 19.61
CA ALA A 31 5.20 8.71 19.47
C ALA A 31 5.76 8.45 18.07
N VAL A 32 5.08 8.92 17.01
CA VAL A 32 5.53 8.80 15.62
C VAL A 32 6.80 9.63 15.38
N MET A 33 6.86 10.83 15.95
CA MET A 33 7.96 11.76 15.77
C MET A 33 9.08 11.60 16.82
N ASP A 34 8.92 10.68 17.77
CA ASP A 34 9.85 10.44 18.89
C ASP A 34 10.12 11.70 19.75
N LEU A 35 9.06 12.50 20.00
CA LEU A 35 9.18 13.75 20.74
C LEU A 35 9.17 13.53 22.26
N HIS A 36 10.20 14.07 22.94
CA HIS A 36 10.38 13.91 24.39
C HIS A 36 10.65 15.23 25.09
N GLY A 37 10.36 15.28 26.39
CA GLY A 37 10.69 16.42 27.25
C GLY A 37 10.12 17.74 26.73
N SER A 38 10.99 18.70 26.43
CA SER A 38 10.61 20.03 25.93
C SER A 38 10.13 20.06 24.48
N GLU A 39 10.32 18.97 23.73
CA GLU A 39 9.87 18.87 22.33
C GLU A 39 8.42 18.41 22.22
N ARG A 40 7.82 17.92 23.31
CA ARG A 40 6.42 17.48 23.36
C ARG A 40 5.47 18.59 22.95
N LEU A 41 4.37 18.17 22.34
CA LEU A 41 3.32 19.09 21.88
C LEU A 41 2.55 19.64 23.09
N ALA A 42 2.48 20.97 23.23
CA ALA A 42 1.76 21.59 24.34
C ALA A 42 0.24 21.44 24.16
N GLU A 43 -0.27 21.91 23.03
CA GLU A 43 -1.70 21.84 22.67
C GLU A 43 -1.83 21.48 21.19
N LEU A 44 -2.93 20.79 20.87
CA LEU A 44 -3.36 20.53 19.49
C LEU A 44 -4.74 21.13 19.26
N GLN A 45 -4.93 21.71 18.09
CA GLN A 45 -6.22 22.14 17.60
C GLN A 45 -6.57 21.36 16.34
N ILE A 46 -7.69 20.62 16.36
CA ILE A 46 -8.24 19.98 15.18
C ILE A 46 -8.74 21.07 14.22
N VAL A 47 -8.36 20.96 12.96
CA VAL A 47 -8.71 21.89 11.88
C VAL A 47 -9.54 21.14 10.84
N ASP A 48 -10.36 21.87 10.08
CA ASP A 48 -11.13 21.28 8.98
C ASP A 48 -10.18 20.47 8.07
N PRO A 49 -10.42 19.15 7.93
CA PRO A 49 -9.59 18.28 7.08
C PRO A 49 -9.77 18.57 5.59
N TYR A 50 -10.79 19.33 5.19
CA TYR A 50 -10.99 19.72 3.81
C TYR A 50 -9.93 20.72 3.37
N GLN A 51 -9.27 20.41 2.27
CA GLN A 51 -8.31 21.31 1.62
C GLN A 51 -8.92 21.82 0.31
N PRO A 52 -9.51 23.04 0.29
CA PRO A 52 -10.00 23.64 -0.94
C PRO A 52 -8.85 23.87 -1.92
N GLY A 53 -9.10 23.70 -3.22
CA GLY A 53 -8.18 24.20 -4.22
C GLY A 53 -8.22 25.72 -4.20
N GLN A 54 -7.18 26.37 -3.76
CA GLN A 54 -7.08 27.85 -3.75
C GLN A 54 -7.06 28.46 -5.15
N VAL A 55 -6.72 27.66 -6.16
CA VAL A 55 -6.85 28.01 -7.57
C VAL A 55 -7.80 26.99 -8.19
N SER A 56 -8.68 27.43 -9.07
CA SER A 56 -9.69 26.56 -9.74
C SER A 56 -9.11 25.30 -10.40
N VAL A 57 -7.80 25.24 -10.58
CA VAL A 57 -7.02 24.13 -11.17
C VAL A 57 -6.55 23.10 -10.14
N LEU A 58 -6.49 23.43 -8.82
CA LEU A 58 -6.00 22.50 -7.82
C LEU A 58 -7.08 21.48 -7.44
N LYS A 59 -6.67 20.19 -7.42
CA LYS A 59 -7.53 19.09 -7.02
C LYS A 59 -7.96 19.25 -5.54
N ARG A 60 -9.25 19.10 -5.27
CA ARG A 60 -9.78 19.04 -3.90
C ARG A 60 -9.27 17.76 -3.24
N SER A 61 -8.95 17.81 -1.96
CA SER A 61 -8.54 16.63 -1.18
C SER A 61 -9.14 16.70 0.22
N TYR A 62 -9.43 15.53 0.75
CA TYR A 62 -9.90 15.32 2.11
C TYR A 62 -8.84 14.48 2.81
N LEU A 63 -8.52 14.86 4.04
CA LEU A 63 -7.65 14.12 4.96
C LEU A 63 -8.52 13.51 6.05
N ASP A 64 -8.06 12.47 6.72
CA ASP A 64 -8.83 11.89 7.82
C ASP A 64 -8.80 12.80 9.04
N VAL A 65 -7.59 13.23 9.44
CA VAL A 65 -7.41 14.18 10.53
C VAL A 65 -6.39 15.25 10.13
N LYS A 66 -6.68 16.50 10.43
CA LYS A 66 -5.79 17.64 10.29
C LYS A 66 -5.78 18.44 11.58
N CYS A 67 -4.61 18.73 12.08
CA CYS A 67 -4.46 19.54 13.29
C CYS A 67 -3.25 20.47 13.21
N SER A 68 -3.18 21.42 14.13
CA SER A 68 -2.02 22.28 14.32
C SER A 68 -1.67 22.40 15.79
N ASP A 69 -0.38 22.63 16.09
CA ASP A 69 0.08 22.96 17.42
C ASP A 69 0.12 24.49 17.64
N LEU A 70 0.50 24.90 18.85
CA LEU A 70 0.65 26.31 19.21
C LEU A 70 1.72 27.04 18.40
N ASN A 71 2.71 26.34 17.87
CA ASN A 71 3.75 26.90 17.02
C ASN A 71 3.32 27.03 15.56
N GLY A 72 2.08 26.65 15.26
CA GLY A 72 1.51 26.69 13.92
C GLY A 72 1.91 25.51 13.02
N ARG A 73 2.72 24.54 13.50
CA ARG A 73 3.04 23.33 12.71
C ARG A 73 1.75 22.61 12.33
N LYS A 74 1.69 22.15 11.10
CA LYS A 74 0.51 21.45 10.55
C LYS A 74 0.77 19.94 10.53
N PHE A 75 -0.16 19.16 11.06
CA PHE A 75 -0.13 17.71 11.03
C PHE A 75 -1.27 17.20 10.14
N LEU A 76 -0.91 16.39 9.17
CA LEU A 76 -1.83 15.74 8.24
C LEU A 76 -1.75 14.25 8.50
N ILE A 77 -2.82 13.66 9.01
CA ILE A 77 -2.84 12.23 9.34
C ILE A 77 -3.85 11.53 8.44
N GLU A 78 -3.44 10.44 7.83
CA GLU A 78 -4.25 9.66 6.90
C GLU A 78 -4.09 8.16 7.18
N MET A 79 -5.20 7.43 7.28
CA MET A 79 -5.25 5.97 7.34
C MET A 79 -5.52 5.43 5.92
N GLN A 80 -4.59 4.66 5.39
CA GLN A 80 -4.73 4.04 4.08
C GLN A 80 -4.72 2.52 4.21
N VAL A 81 -5.85 1.91 3.89
CA VAL A 81 -6.02 0.46 4.08
C VAL A 81 -5.56 -0.33 2.86
N GLU A 82 -5.74 0.23 1.67
CA GLU A 82 -5.45 -0.48 0.43
C GLU A 82 -4.34 0.20 -0.38
N PRO A 83 -3.43 -0.56 -1.00
CA PRO A 83 -2.38 0.00 -1.81
C PRO A 83 -2.95 0.66 -3.08
N VAL A 84 -2.72 1.95 -3.23
CA VAL A 84 -3.07 2.71 -4.43
C VAL A 84 -1.79 3.16 -5.12
N LYS A 85 -1.68 2.90 -6.42
CA LYS A 85 -0.46 3.17 -7.22
C LYS A 85 0.08 4.60 -7.07
N GLU A 86 -0.82 5.56 -6.85
CA GLU A 86 -0.46 6.98 -6.76
C GLU A 86 -0.38 7.50 -5.31
N PHE A 87 -0.45 6.63 -4.31
CA PHE A 87 -0.53 7.02 -2.91
C PHE A 87 0.62 7.93 -2.47
N ALA A 88 1.88 7.57 -2.76
CA ALA A 88 3.03 8.40 -2.43
C ALA A 88 2.94 9.81 -3.03
N LYS A 89 2.50 9.93 -4.29
CA LYS A 89 2.30 11.23 -4.94
C LYS A 89 1.18 12.03 -4.29
N ARG A 90 0.12 11.35 -3.83
CA ARG A 90 -0.99 11.99 -3.11
C ARG A 90 -0.54 12.56 -1.77
N VAL A 91 0.27 11.80 -1.01
CA VAL A 91 0.84 12.26 0.26
C VAL A 91 1.68 13.52 0.05
N VAL A 92 2.61 13.49 -0.91
CA VAL A 92 3.45 14.65 -1.27
C VAL A 92 2.59 15.84 -1.71
N TYR A 93 1.60 15.61 -2.57
CA TYR A 93 0.70 16.67 -3.05
C TYR A 93 -0.09 17.32 -1.91
N ASN A 94 -0.64 16.51 -0.99
CA ASN A 94 -1.40 17.00 0.16
C ASN A 94 -0.53 17.84 1.11
N ALA A 95 0.69 17.38 1.39
CA ALA A 95 1.64 18.11 2.23
C ALA A 95 2.08 19.42 1.56
N ALA A 96 2.43 19.41 0.28
CA ALA A 96 2.77 20.63 -0.47
C ALA A 96 1.61 21.63 -0.50
N LYS A 97 0.38 21.15 -0.69
CA LYS A 97 -0.82 21.97 -0.67
C LYS A 97 -1.07 22.60 0.70
N ALA A 98 -0.87 21.83 1.79
CA ALA A 98 -0.98 22.36 3.15
C ALA A 98 0.11 23.41 3.46
N TYR A 99 1.30 23.23 2.89
CA TYR A 99 2.41 24.18 3.05
C TYR A 99 2.14 25.48 2.28
N VAL A 100 1.83 25.39 0.98
CA VAL A 100 1.52 26.57 0.16
C VAL A 100 0.28 27.31 0.64
N GLY A 101 -0.72 26.58 1.15
CA GLY A 101 -1.98 27.13 1.63
C GLY A 101 -1.88 27.90 2.97
N GLN A 102 -0.68 28.07 3.52
CA GLN A 102 -0.47 28.87 4.73
C GLN A 102 -0.36 30.37 4.45
N LEU A 103 -0.03 30.78 3.24
CA LEU A 103 0.20 32.17 2.88
C LEU A 103 -0.84 32.68 1.87
N GLU A 104 -1.25 33.91 2.09
CA GLU A 104 -1.96 34.71 1.14
C GLU A 104 -1.01 35.58 0.30
N ARG A 105 -1.53 36.21 -0.74
CA ARG A 105 -0.74 37.06 -1.64
C ARG A 105 -0.17 38.27 -0.86
N GLY A 106 1.16 38.39 -0.82
CA GLY A 106 1.87 39.47 -0.20
C GLY A 106 2.35 39.22 1.22
N GLU A 107 2.04 38.06 1.80
CA GLU A 107 2.56 37.66 3.10
C GLU A 107 4.02 37.22 3.04
N SER A 108 4.70 37.33 4.19
CA SER A 108 6.10 36.94 4.32
C SER A 108 6.26 35.42 4.38
N TYR A 109 7.24 34.87 3.68
CA TYR A 109 7.64 33.46 3.81
C TYR A 109 8.09 33.07 5.23
N LEU A 110 8.43 34.03 6.08
CA LEU A 110 8.76 33.78 7.49
C LEU A 110 7.55 33.30 8.32
N ALA A 111 6.34 33.49 7.81
CA ALA A 111 5.13 33.00 8.46
C ALA A 111 4.84 31.52 8.18
N LEU A 112 5.57 30.92 7.22
CA LEU A 112 5.43 29.49 6.94
C LEU A 112 5.90 28.64 8.12
N THR A 113 5.13 27.63 8.44
CA THR A 113 5.42 26.65 9.48
C THR A 113 5.55 25.25 8.89
N GLN A 114 6.25 24.39 9.60
CA GLN A 114 6.47 23.02 9.18
C GLN A 114 5.16 22.25 8.95
N VAL A 115 5.15 21.40 7.93
CA VAL A 115 4.09 20.43 7.66
C VAL A 115 4.61 19.03 7.90
N VAL A 116 3.91 18.25 8.72
CA VAL A 116 4.20 16.86 9.02
C VAL A 116 3.07 16.00 8.47
N ALA A 117 3.37 15.13 7.53
CA ALA A 117 2.42 14.18 6.96
C ALA A 117 2.68 12.78 7.55
N ILE A 118 1.69 12.23 8.24
CA ILE A 118 1.73 10.90 8.86
C ILE A 118 0.75 10.01 8.11
N SER A 119 1.27 8.98 7.45
CA SER A 119 0.49 7.99 6.72
C SER A 119 0.55 6.65 7.44
N ILE A 120 -0.59 6.13 7.86
CA ILE A 120 -0.72 4.81 8.46
C ILE A 120 -1.20 3.87 7.36
N CYS A 121 -0.40 2.84 7.06
CA CYS A 121 -0.64 1.92 5.95
C CYS A 121 -0.98 0.52 6.47
N ASP A 122 -2.15 -0.03 6.09
CA ASP A 122 -2.49 -1.44 6.34
C ASP A 122 -1.95 -2.36 5.21
N PHE A 123 -0.85 -1.95 4.58
CA PHE A 123 -0.10 -2.67 3.55
C PHE A 123 1.39 -2.30 3.63
N VAL A 124 2.24 -3.13 3.00
CA VAL A 124 3.67 -2.85 2.89
C VAL A 124 3.89 -1.84 1.78
N MET A 125 4.34 -0.63 2.13
CA MET A 125 4.62 0.47 1.22
C MET A 125 6.05 0.40 0.67
N PHE A 126 7.01 0.07 1.52
CA PHE A 126 8.44 0.03 1.23
C PHE A 126 9.01 -1.36 1.55
N PRO A 127 9.01 -2.31 0.61
CA PRO A 127 9.48 -3.68 0.85
C PRO A 127 11.01 -3.78 1.06
N GLU A 128 11.76 -2.69 0.80
CA GLU A 128 13.23 -2.68 0.85
C GLU A 128 13.80 -2.68 2.28
N PHE A 129 12.97 -2.42 3.30
CA PHE A 129 13.38 -2.44 4.70
C PHE A 129 12.30 -3.06 5.61
N GLU A 130 12.72 -3.54 6.80
CA GLU A 130 11.84 -4.32 7.70
C GLU A 130 11.18 -3.48 8.80
N HIS A 131 11.72 -2.30 9.15
CA HIS A 131 11.14 -1.47 10.22
C HIS A 131 9.76 -0.94 9.83
N TYR A 132 8.84 -0.93 10.78
CA TYR A 132 7.43 -0.59 10.57
C TYR A 132 7.13 0.91 10.57
N LEU A 133 8.05 1.75 11.08
CA LEU A 133 7.97 3.21 11.06
C LEU A 133 9.16 3.77 10.29
N SER A 134 8.92 4.64 9.33
CA SER A 134 9.97 5.34 8.58
C SER A 134 9.73 6.84 8.53
N GLU A 135 10.81 7.62 8.59
CA GLU A 135 10.84 9.06 8.41
C GLU A 135 11.51 9.41 7.08
N HIS A 136 10.89 10.29 6.31
CA HIS A 136 11.41 10.78 5.04
C HIS A 136 11.49 12.30 5.07
N MET A 137 12.67 12.84 4.75
CA MET A 137 12.96 14.27 4.76
C MET A 137 13.97 14.64 3.69
N VAL A 138 14.13 15.92 3.40
CA VAL A 138 15.15 16.42 2.50
C VAL A 138 16.49 16.48 3.23
N ARG A 139 17.53 15.88 2.66
CA ARG A 139 18.89 15.90 3.20
C ARG A 139 19.88 16.30 2.13
N GLU A 140 20.93 17.05 2.52
CA GLU A 140 22.09 17.28 1.67
C GLU A 140 22.84 15.96 1.45
N THR A 141 23.14 15.61 0.20
CA THR A 141 23.55 14.25 -0.20
C THR A 141 24.92 13.81 0.31
N LEU A 142 25.85 14.75 0.55
CA LEU A 142 27.20 14.43 1.01
C LEU A 142 27.29 14.39 2.55
N SER A 143 26.73 15.39 3.22
CA SER A 143 26.78 15.52 4.67
C SER A 143 25.67 14.80 5.41
N SER A 144 24.63 14.35 4.71
CA SER A 144 23.39 13.79 5.27
C SER A 144 22.67 14.73 6.25
N LYS A 145 23.01 16.03 6.28
CA LYS A 145 22.35 17.02 7.12
C LYS A 145 21.08 17.54 6.46
N SER A 146 20.05 17.78 7.27
CA SER A 146 18.84 18.48 6.85
C SER A 146 18.99 19.97 7.08
N TYR A 147 18.73 20.77 6.05
CA TYR A 147 18.68 22.22 6.07
C TYR A 147 17.32 22.76 5.60
N LEU A 148 16.52 21.87 4.98
CA LEU A 148 15.19 22.15 4.45
C LEU A 148 14.19 21.26 5.21
N ASP A 149 13.74 21.73 6.36
CA ASP A 149 12.94 20.94 7.31
C ASP A 149 11.45 21.35 7.31
N GLU A 150 11.02 21.92 6.20
CA GLU A 150 9.69 22.48 6.05
C GLU A 150 8.59 21.43 5.91
N VAL A 151 8.94 20.26 5.35
CA VAL A 151 8.01 19.14 5.19
C VAL A 151 8.68 17.83 5.58
N ARG A 152 8.03 17.10 6.49
CA ARG A 152 8.44 15.75 6.90
C ARG A 152 7.32 14.76 6.61
N TYR A 153 7.70 13.54 6.27
CA TYR A 153 6.77 12.45 6.00
C TYR A 153 7.09 11.26 6.90
N TYR A 154 6.07 10.72 7.53
CA TYR A 154 6.17 9.50 8.33
C TYR A 154 5.22 8.46 7.76
N PHE A 155 5.71 7.21 7.65
CA PHE A 155 4.90 6.08 7.26
C PHE A 155 4.96 5.01 8.34
N LEU A 156 3.79 4.66 8.86
CA LEU A 156 3.59 3.58 9.81
C LEU A 156 2.94 2.40 9.08
N GLU A 157 3.73 1.36 8.77
CA GLU A 157 3.31 0.19 8.00
C GLU A 157 2.88 -0.93 8.94
N LEU A 158 1.59 -1.04 9.23
CA LEU A 158 1.03 -1.98 10.20
C LEU A 158 1.36 -3.47 9.93
N PRO A 159 1.43 -3.96 8.66
CA PRO A 159 1.80 -5.36 8.41
C PRO A 159 3.22 -5.73 8.84
N LYS A 160 4.15 -4.77 8.93
CA LYS A 160 5.52 -5.00 9.41
C LYS A 160 5.64 -5.05 10.94
N PHE A 161 4.59 -4.64 11.64
CA PHE A 161 4.57 -4.66 13.10
C PHE A 161 4.16 -6.07 13.58
N GLU A 162 5.09 -6.83 14.11
CA GLU A 162 4.89 -8.24 14.51
C GLU A 162 4.88 -8.46 16.05
N LYS A 163 5.11 -7.39 16.83
CA LYS A 163 5.17 -7.51 18.30
C LYS A 163 3.81 -7.89 18.89
N ASP A 164 3.84 -8.81 19.83
CA ASP A 164 2.71 -9.12 20.72
C ASP A 164 2.64 -8.16 21.92
N GLU A 165 1.59 -8.28 22.76
CA GLU A 165 1.39 -7.43 23.91
C GLU A 165 2.59 -7.41 24.88
N ALA A 166 3.27 -8.54 25.07
CA ALA A 166 4.38 -8.67 26.01
C ALA A 166 5.65 -7.95 25.52
N ALA A 167 5.77 -7.72 24.23
CA ALA A 167 6.92 -7.08 23.58
C ALA A 167 6.75 -5.56 23.36
N LEU A 168 5.65 -4.96 23.83
CA LEU A 168 5.38 -3.52 23.68
C LEU A 168 6.22 -2.72 24.68
N THR A 169 7.27 -2.06 24.20
CA THR A 169 8.20 -1.31 25.06
C THR A 169 8.11 0.20 24.88
N THR A 170 7.68 0.68 23.72
CA THR A 170 7.59 2.13 23.40
C THR A 170 6.16 2.56 23.16
N ALA A 171 5.92 3.89 23.21
CA ALA A 171 4.60 4.44 22.90
C ALA A 171 4.18 4.11 21.47
N ILE A 172 5.10 4.14 20.50
CA ILE A 172 4.79 3.80 19.11
C ILE A 172 4.48 2.32 18.94
N ASP A 173 5.10 1.41 19.68
CA ASP A 173 4.71 -0.01 19.69
C ASP A 173 3.26 -0.17 20.16
N LYS A 174 2.88 0.52 21.24
CA LYS A 174 1.51 0.49 21.78
C LYS A 174 0.48 1.03 20.78
N TRP A 175 0.80 2.12 20.08
CA TRP A 175 -0.06 2.68 19.05
C TRP A 175 -0.19 1.75 17.84
N ALA A 176 0.93 1.21 17.33
CA ALA A 176 0.91 0.27 16.22
C ALA A 176 0.10 -1.00 16.55
N PHE A 177 0.29 -1.55 17.75
CA PHE A 177 -0.49 -2.68 18.27
C PHE A 177 -1.97 -2.34 18.37
N SER A 178 -2.33 -1.18 18.95
CA SER A 178 -3.71 -0.73 19.09
C SER A 178 -4.40 -0.58 17.74
N LEU A 179 -3.76 0.09 16.77
CA LEU A 179 -4.31 0.30 15.43
C LEU A 179 -4.50 -1.02 14.66
N ARG A 180 -3.55 -1.96 14.81
CA ARG A 180 -3.60 -3.26 14.13
C ARG A 180 -4.60 -4.21 14.74
N SER A 181 -4.71 -4.25 16.09
CA SER A 181 -5.32 -5.36 16.81
C SER A 181 -6.61 -5.02 17.54
N ALA A 182 -7.01 -3.74 17.67
CA ALA A 182 -8.15 -3.33 18.50
C ALA A 182 -9.43 -4.14 18.21
N ARG A 183 -9.74 -4.39 16.93
CA ARG A 183 -10.94 -5.16 16.53
C ARG A 183 -10.97 -6.58 17.11
N SER A 184 -9.79 -7.20 17.32
CA SER A 184 -9.67 -8.57 17.82
C SER A 184 -9.56 -8.66 19.34
N LEU A 185 -9.49 -7.52 20.04
CA LEU A 185 -9.37 -7.48 21.49
C LEU A 185 -10.74 -7.77 22.14
N GLU A 186 -10.76 -8.68 23.11
CA GLU A 186 -11.94 -8.98 23.94
C GLU A 186 -11.97 -8.16 25.24
N GLN A 187 -10.84 -7.65 25.66
CA GLN A 187 -10.65 -6.78 26.83
C GLN A 187 -9.50 -5.81 26.59
N VAL A 188 -9.41 -4.78 27.43
CA VAL A 188 -8.27 -3.84 27.39
C VAL A 188 -7.01 -4.58 27.81
N PRO A 189 -5.98 -4.67 26.95
CA PRO A 189 -4.69 -5.26 27.33
C PRO A 189 -4.04 -4.47 28.47
N LYS A 190 -3.31 -5.15 29.35
CA LYS A 190 -2.60 -4.49 30.45
C LYS A 190 -1.61 -3.44 29.95
N ALA A 191 -0.96 -3.68 28.85
CA ALA A 191 -0.01 -2.75 28.23
C ALA A 191 -0.67 -1.44 27.73
N LEU A 192 -1.99 -1.46 27.51
CA LEU A 192 -2.79 -0.33 27.01
C LEU A 192 -3.75 0.23 28.09
N SER A 193 -3.58 -0.15 29.35
CA SER A 193 -4.43 0.29 30.45
C SER A 193 -4.15 1.71 30.94
N ASP A 194 -2.99 2.28 30.59
CA ASP A 194 -2.59 3.62 30.95
C ASP A 194 -3.06 4.64 29.91
N GLU A 195 -3.22 5.88 30.35
CA GLU A 195 -3.50 7.00 29.43
C GLU A 195 -2.30 7.28 28.51
N PRO A 196 -2.55 7.68 27.27
CA PRO A 196 -3.85 7.95 26.62
C PRO A 196 -4.44 6.75 25.86
N PHE A 197 -3.84 5.56 25.94
CA PHE A 197 -4.29 4.37 25.24
C PHE A 197 -5.64 3.88 25.77
N ALA A 198 -5.84 3.97 27.09
CA ALA A 198 -7.11 3.63 27.71
C ALA A 198 -8.25 4.51 27.18
N THR A 199 -8.02 5.82 27.04
CA THR A 199 -8.98 6.75 26.44
C THR A 199 -9.26 6.42 24.98
N ALA A 200 -8.25 6.10 24.17
CA ALA A 200 -8.45 5.70 22.77
C ALA A 200 -9.33 4.45 22.65
N LEU A 201 -9.05 3.42 23.46
CA LEU A 201 -9.87 2.20 23.49
C LEU A 201 -11.29 2.45 24.05
N HIS A 202 -11.43 3.38 25.01
CA HIS A 202 -12.74 3.77 25.51
C HIS A 202 -13.58 4.46 24.43
N ILE A 203 -13.00 5.34 23.61
CA ILE A 203 -13.67 5.93 22.45
C ILE A 203 -14.03 4.87 21.42
N ALA A 204 -13.16 3.88 21.24
CA ALA A 204 -13.35 2.76 20.32
C ALA A 204 -14.33 1.69 20.83
N ASP A 205 -14.83 1.78 22.08
CA ASP A 205 -15.74 0.76 22.61
C ASP A 205 -17.07 0.79 21.86
N TRP A 206 -17.35 -0.32 21.22
CA TRP A 206 -18.58 -0.58 20.48
C TRP A 206 -19.87 -0.24 21.27
N ALA A 207 -19.92 -0.57 22.55
CA ALA A 207 -21.10 -0.34 23.38
C ALA A 207 -21.45 1.15 23.58
N ARG A 208 -20.54 2.05 23.19
CA ARG A 208 -20.70 3.50 23.32
C ARG A 208 -21.18 4.18 22.06
N LEU A 209 -21.32 3.45 20.95
CA LEU A 209 -21.85 4.01 19.73
C LEU A 209 -23.35 4.31 19.85
N SER A 210 -23.76 5.50 19.46
CA SER A 210 -25.16 5.81 19.22
C SER A 210 -25.70 5.02 18.03
N PRO A 211 -27.02 4.87 17.88
CA PRO A 211 -27.60 4.17 16.72
C PRO A 211 -27.14 4.72 15.37
N LYS A 212 -26.96 6.05 15.25
CA LYS A 212 -26.48 6.69 14.04
C LYS A 212 -25.01 6.35 13.76
N GLU A 213 -24.17 6.40 14.77
CA GLU A 213 -22.74 6.03 14.65
C GLU A 213 -22.58 4.54 14.30
N TRP A 214 -23.51 3.72 14.75
CA TRP A 214 -23.60 2.32 14.37
C TRP A 214 -23.80 2.14 12.87
N GLU A 215 -24.77 2.85 12.30
CA GLU A 215 -25.02 2.82 10.86
C GLU A 215 -23.79 3.31 10.07
N GLU A 216 -23.19 4.41 10.50
CA GLU A 216 -21.97 4.96 9.87
C GLU A 216 -20.80 3.96 9.93
N TYR A 217 -20.62 3.29 11.06
CA TYR A 217 -19.57 2.28 11.22
C TYR A 217 -19.84 1.02 10.37
N ASP A 218 -21.06 0.55 10.32
CA ASP A 218 -21.46 -0.61 9.51
C ASP A 218 -21.21 -0.33 8.01
N TRP A 219 -21.59 0.85 7.53
CA TRP A 219 -21.26 1.29 6.17
C TRP A 219 -19.75 1.35 5.92
N ALA A 220 -18.97 1.84 6.86
CA ALA A 220 -17.52 1.90 6.74
C ALA A 220 -16.89 0.50 6.70
N LEU A 221 -17.44 -0.47 7.45
CA LEU A 221 -17.01 -1.88 7.38
C LEU A 221 -17.32 -2.52 6.02
N VAL A 222 -18.54 -2.32 5.52
CA VAL A 222 -18.94 -2.84 4.20
C VAL A 222 -18.05 -2.26 3.12
N TYR A 223 -17.80 -0.94 3.14
CA TYR A 223 -16.90 -0.28 2.20
C TYR A 223 -15.50 -0.89 2.23
N LEU A 224 -14.94 -1.11 3.42
CA LEU A 224 -13.63 -1.70 3.61
C LEU A 224 -13.55 -3.13 3.04
N GLN A 225 -14.60 -3.93 3.26
CA GLN A 225 -14.68 -5.29 2.74
C GLN A 225 -14.79 -5.31 1.21
N ASP A 226 -15.61 -4.42 0.65
CA ASP A 226 -15.78 -4.30 -0.80
C ASP A 226 -14.48 -3.89 -1.52
N GLU A 227 -13.73 -2.94 -0.96
CA GLU A 227 -12.44 -2.52 -1.52
C GLU A 227 -11.43 -3.68 -1.51
N ARG A 228 -11.31 -4.41 -0.40
CA ARG A 228 -10.47 -5.61 -0.31
C ARG A 228 -10.90 -6.67 -1.32
N GLY A 229 -12.20 -6.95 -1.39
CA GLY A 229 -12.74 -7.94 -2.33
C GLY A 229 -12.45 -7.59 -3.80
N LYS A 230 -12.47 -6.31 -4.17
CA LYS A 230 -12.08 -5.86 -5.53
C LYS A 230 -10.62 -6.16 -5.85
N ILE A 231 -9.72 -5.94 -4.89
CA ILE A 231 -8.29 -6.19 -5.06
C ILE A 231 -8.01 -7.68 -5.15
N ASP A 232 -8.58 -8.49 -4.26
CA ASP A 232 -8.44 -9.94 -4.28
C ASP A 232 -8.92 -10.52 -5.62
N PHE A 233 -10.09 -10.10 -6.09
CA PHE A 233 -10.62 -10.50 -7.40
C PHE A 233 -9.71 -10.09 -8.56
N ALA A 234 -9.17 -8.86 -8.54
CA ALA A 234 -8.25 -8.41 -9.58
C ALA A 234 -6.93 -9.20 -9.57
N PHE A 235 -6.42 -9.53 -8.38
CA PHE A 235 -5.23 -10.35 -8.19
C PHE A 235 -5.44 -11.78 -8.70
N GLU A 236 -6.52 -12.45 -8.31
CA GLU A 236 -6.85 -13.81 -8.76
C GLU A 236 -7.01 -13.86 -10.27
N LYS A 237 -7.71 -12.89 -10.86
CA LYS A 237 -7.89 -12.79 -12.31
C LYS A 237 -6.54 -12.58 -13.02
N GLY A 238 -5.71 -11.66 -12.53
CA GLY A 238 -4.39 -11.40 -13.09
C GLY A 238 -3.47 -12.62 -13.01
N PHE A 239 -3.49 -13.33 -11.87
CA PHE A 239 -2.73 -14.55 -11.66
C PHE A 239 -3.18 -15.70 -12.60
N ALA A 240 -4.49 -15.89 -12.75
CA ALA A 240 -5.04 -16.88 -13.67
C ALA A 240 -4.64 -16.58 -15.12
N MET A 241 -4.76 -15.32 -15.55
CA MET A 241 -4.33 -14.89 -16.89
C MET A 241 -2.82 -15.10 -17.11
N GLY A 242 -1.99 -14.71 -16.15
CA GLY A 242 -0.54 -14.88 -16.22
C GLY A 242 -0.12 -16.35 -16.30
N ARG A 243 -0.79 -17.24 -15.55
CA ARG A 243 -0.58 -18.70 -15.65
C ARG A 243 -0.96 -19.25 -17.01
N ALA A 244 -2.11 -18.84 -17.56
CA ALA A 244 -2.57 -19.27 -18.87
C ALA A 244 -1.62 -18.83 -19.99
N GLU A 245 -1.19 -17.56 -19.96
CA GLU A 245 -0.22 -17.02 -20.91
C GLU A 245 1.15 -17.72 -20.80
N GLY A 246 1.62 -17.96 -19.58
CA GLY A 246 2.87 -18.68 -19.32
C GLY A 246 2.82 -20.14 -19.81
N ALA A 247 1.68 -20.81 -19.66
CA ALA A 247 1.47 -22.15 -20.19
C ALA A 247 1.45 -22.16 -21.71
N ALA A 248 0.77 -21.20 -22.35
CA ALA A 248 0.73 -21.05 -23.80
C ALA A 248 2.13 -20.76 -24.37
N LYS A 249 2.89 -19.85 -23.78
CA LYS A 249 4.27 -19.55 -24.19
C LYS A 249 5.20 -20.76 -24.07
N ARG A 250 5.08 -21.56 -23.00
CA ARG A 250 5.87 -22.79 -22.84
C ARG A 250 5.51 -23.81 -23.91
N LYS A 251 4.21 -24.04 -24.17
CA LYS A 251 3.76 -24.95 -25.22
C LYS A 251 4.27 -24.54 -26.60
N ALA A 252 4.20 -23.24 -26.93
CA ALA A 252 4.70 -22.71 -28.20
C ALA A 252 6.24 -22.85 -28.32
N ALA A 253 7.00 -22.59 -27.26
CA ALA A 253 8.45 -22.76 -27.26
C ALA A 253 8.86 -24.22 -27.40
N GLU A 254 8.14 -25.14 -26.76
CA GLU A 254 8.35 -26.59 -26.89
C GLU A 254 8.06 -27.05 -28.30
N ALA A 255 6.94 -26.65 -28.91
CA ALA A 255 6.60 -26.98 -30.28
C ALA A 255 7.67 -26.48 -31.25
N LYS A 256 8.11 -25.24 -31.11
CA LYS A 256 9.18 -24.66 -31.93
C LYS A 256 10.50 -25.43 -31.79
N GLY A 257 10.94 -25.75 -30.58
CA GLY A 257 12.16 -26.55 -30.36
C GLY A 257 12.10 -27.94 -30.98
N ARG A 258 10.93 -28.59 -30.94
CA ARG A 258 10.73 -29.88 -31.61
C ARG A 258 10.76 -29.74 -33.13
N ALA A 259 10.11 -28.74 -33.70
CA ALA A 259 10.15 -28.45 -35.12
C ALA A 259 11.60 -28.18 -35.60
N GLU A 260 12.36 -27.37 -34.89
CA GLU A 260 13.77 -27.11 -35.17
C GLU A 260 14.61 -28.39 -35.08
N SER A 261 14.32 -29.29 -34.14
CA SER A 261 14.98 -30.61 -34.04
C SER A 261 14.67 -31.51 -35.25
N ILE A 262 13.42 -31.50 -35.73
CA ILE A 262 13.04 -32.25 -36.94
C ILE A 262 13.82 -31.73 -38.15
N LEU A 263 13.86 -30.40 -38.33
CA LEU A 263 14.62 -29.76 -39.41
C LEU A 263 16.10 -30.15 -39.37
N ALA A 264 16.72 -30.10 -38.20
CA ALA A 264 18.14 -30.46 -38.02
C ALA A 264 18.41 -31.93 -38.36
N VAL A 265 17.50 -32.86 -37.98
CA VAL A 265 17.63 -34.31 -38.32
C VAL A 265 17.52 -34.52 -39.82
N LEU A 266 16.56 -33.90 -40.49
CA LEU A 266 16.38 -34.02 -41.92
C LEU A 266 17.56 -33.45 -42.72
N GLU A 267 18.06 -32.27 -42.34
CA GLU A 267 19.24 -31.63 -42.92
C GLU A 267 20.49 -32.50 -42.71
N ALA A 268 20.70 -33.06 -41.54
CA ALA A 268 21.82 -33.96 -41.25
C ALA A 268 21.76 -35.28 -42.11
N ARG A 269 20.56 -35.71 -42.49
CA ARG A 269 20.35 -36.83 -43.41
C ARG A 269 20.49 -36.46 -44.89
N GLY A 270 20.79 -35.20 -45.21
CA GLY A 270 21.01 -34.73 -46.58
C GLY A 270 19.74 -34.35 -47.35
N PHE A 271 18.58 -34.26 -46.68
CA PHE A 271 17.35 -33.77 -47.30
C PHE A 271 17.43 -32.27 -47.57
N VAL A 272 17.07 -31.83 -48.76
CA VAL A 272 16.87 -30.43 -49.13
C VAL A 272 15.40 -30.10 -48.84
N LEU A 273 15.18 -29.21 -47.87
CA LEU A 273 13.83 -28.76 -47.47
C LEU A 273 13.46 -27.51 -48.26
N ASP A 274 12.31 -27.53 -48.91
CA ASP A 274 11.75 -26.32 -49.48
C ASP A 274 11.15 -25.41 -48.36
N GLU A 275 10.89 -24.18 -48.68
CA GLU A 275 10.40 -23.19 -47.72
C GLU A 275 9.00 -23.57 -47.18
N LEU A 276 8.16 -24.21 -48.02
CA LEU A 276 6.82 -24.63 -47.62
C LEU A 276 6.86 -25.74 -46.58
N ALA A 277 7.72 -26.76 -46.78
CA ALA A 277 7.90 -27.84 -45.81
C ALA A 277 8.50 -27.31 -44.50
N ARG A 278 9.49 -26.41 -44.57
CA ARG A 278 10.10 -25.75 -43.39
C ARG A 278 9.06 -24.97 -42.61
N GLN A 279 8.29 -24.13 -43.29
CA GLN A 279 7.27 -23.29 -42.64
C GLN A 279 6.16 -24.14 -42.02
N ARG A 280 5.72 -25.19 -42.71
CA ARG A 280 4.72 -26.13 -42.19
C ARG A 280 5.15 -26.78 -40.88
N MET A 281 6.41 -27.18 -40.76
CA MET A 281 6.95 -27.76 -39.52
C MET A 281 6.97 -26.70 -38.39
N LEU A 282 7.42 -25.46 -38.68
CA LEU A 282 7.53 -24.39 -37.71
C LEU A 282 6.17 -23.87 -37.24
N ASP A 283 5.14 -23.88 -38.09
CA ASP A 283 3.78 -23.44 -37.77
C ASP A 283 2.95 -24.50 -37.03
N THR A 284 3.44 -25.73 -36.98
CA THR A 284 2.74 -26.84 -36.28
C THR A 284 2.93 -26.66 -34.76
N THR A 285 1.80 -26.54 -34.03
CA THR A 285 1.77 -26.35 -32.57
C THR A 285 1.37 -27.60 -31.78
N GLU A 286 0.90 -28.65 -32.47
CA GLU A 286 0.53 -29.93 -31.87
C GLU A 286 1.77 -30.76 -31.55
N ILE A 287 2.05 -30.86 -30.24
CA ILE A 287 3.24 -31.56 -29.74
C ILE A 287 3.27 -33.02 -30.17
N GLU A 288 2.13 -33.73 -30.16
CA GLU A 288 2.01 -35.13 -30.57
C GLU A 288 2.37 -35.33 -32.05
N THR A 289 1.92 -34.43 -32.92
CA THR A 289 2.27 -34.45 -34.35
C THR A 289 3.77 -34.25 -34.56
N LEU A 290 4.35 -33.28 -33.85
CA LEU A 290 5.79 -33.01 -33.91
C LEU A 290 6.61 -34.20 -33.38
N GLU A 291 6.16 -34.90 -32.35
CA GLU A 291 6.80 -36.09 -31.84
C GLU A 291 6.76 -37.25 -32.87
N GLN A 292 5.63 -37.45 -33.53
CA GLN A 292 5.50 -38.42 -34.57
C GLN A 292 6.44 -38.10 -35.73
N TRP A 293 6.48 -36.87 -36.18
CA TRP A 293 7.39 -36.41 -37.21
C TRP A 293 8.87 -36.54 -36.81
N LEU A 294 9.22 -36.24 -35.58
CA LEU A 294 10.60 -36.39 -35.10
C LEU A 294 11.06 -37.84 -35.14
N ARG A 295 10.19 -38.78 -34.71
CA ARG A 295 10.48 -40.25 -34.81
C ARG A 295 10.55 -40.69 -36.25
N ALA A 296 9.66 -40.23 -37.11
CA ALA A 296 9.63 -40.57 -38.51
C ALA A 296 10.80 -39.96 -39.29
N ALA A 297 11.28 -38.77 -38.94
CA ALA A 297 12.39 -38.05 -39.57
C ALA A 297 13.69 -38.89 -39.64
N VAL A 298 13.86 -39.85 -38.72
CA VAL A 298 15.00 -40.78 -38.74
C VAL A 298 14.87 -41.88 -39.79
N LEU A 299 13.63 -42.24 -40.22
CA LEU A 299 13.33 -43.44 -41.01
C LEU A 299 12.84 -43.14 -42.43
N VAL A 300 12.22 -41.98 -42.69
CA VAL A 300 11.63 -41.66 -44.01
C VAL A 300 12.67 -41.54 -45.11
N ASN A 301 12.24 -41.83 -46.36
CA ASN A 301 13.06 -41.65 -47.54
C ASN A 301 12.74 -40.37 -48.33
N SER A 302 11.68 -39.66 -47.97
CA SER A 302 11.34 -38.36 -48.53
C SER A 302 10.63 -37.50 -47.48
N VAL A 303 10.71 -36.16 -47.64
CA VAL A 303 10.02 -35.19 -46.77
C VAL A 303 8.49 -35.33 -46.85
N ASP A 304 7.96 -35.68 -48.02
CA ASP A 304 6.53 -35.90 -48.24
C ASP A 304 5.95 -37.06 -47.44
N GLU A 305 6.77 -38.12 -47.19
CA GLU A 305 6.39 -39.25 -46.35
C GLU A 305 6.16 -38.84 -44.88
N LEU A 306 6.89 -37.82 -44.43
CA LEU A 306 6.75 -37.32 -43.07
C LEU A 306 5.34 -36.75 -42.82
N PHE A 307 4.81 -36.02 -43.80
CA PHE A 307 3.51 -35.34 -43.67
C PHE A 307 2.29 -36.23 -43.93
N LYS A 308 2.50 -37.48 -44.35
CA LYS A 308 1.45 -38.48 -44.60
C LYS A 308 1.17 -39.36 -43.38
N ARG A 309 1.97 -39.24 -42.39
CA ARG A 309 1.86 -39.98 -41.12
C ARG A 309 1.29 -39.09 -40.04
#